data_19fc1b7167f717c29e197a20626fb55f
#
_entry.id   19fc1b7167f717c29e197a20626fb55f
#
_cell.length_a   1.000
_cell.length_b   1.000
_cell.length_c   1.000
_cell.angle_alpha   90.00
_cell.angle_beta   90.00
_cell.angle_gamma   90.00
#
_symmetry.space_group_name_H-M   'P 1'
#
loop_
_entity.id
_entity.type
_entity.pdbx_description
1 polymer ?
#
loop_
_entity_poly.entity_id
_entity_poly.type
_entity_poly.pdbx_seq_one_letter_code
_entity_poly.pdbx_strand_id
1 'polypeptide(L)'
;NHLARFGIARYEGTVTSTKLKVTGIELFSAGDFVGNENTEEIVFKDVSAGIYKKIVLEDEKIKGAVMYGDTVDGSWYFQMMKDGTDVSAFRDTSLFGQAHLGDSGHNPDTRVAGLPDNAEICGCNGVCKSDIVNSINEHKLFTLDEVRAHTKASASCGSCTGLVESLLSHTVGGDYSATPKSKPLCGCTDATHDQIREGIRDAQLTTMQAVREEFKWRNADGCSSCRPALNYYLLCEFPETYQDDPQSRFINERAHGNIQKDGTYSVVPRMFGGMCTAQQLRDIADIADKYKVPEMKVTGGQRIDMFGIKKEELPLMWKDLSDAGFVSGHAYAKGLRTVKTCIGQKWCRFGTQDSSGLGIKLEELTWGSWMPHKFKIAVSGCPRNCAEATIKDFGVVCVDSG
;
A
#
# COMPACT_ATOMS: atom_id res chain seq x y z
N ASN A 1 -21.58 -17.00 -1.51
CA ASN A 1 -22.05 -18.33 -1.94
C ASN A 1 -22.78 -19.11 -0.83
N HIS A 2 -22.27 -19.08 0.42
CA HIS A 2 -22.90 -19.81 1.52
C HIS A 2 -24.33 -19.30 1.84
N LEU A 3 -24.49 -17.99 1.98
CA LEU A 3 -25.80 -17.36 2.21
C LEU A 3 -26.74 -17.56 0.99
N ALA A 4 -26.21 -17.47 -0.22
CA ALA A 4 -27.00 -17.69 -1.44
C ALA A 4 -27.48 -19.15 -1.64
N ARG A 5 -26.87 -20.10 -0.92
CA ARG A 5 -27.27 -21.51 -0.91
C ARG A 5 -28.08 -21.92 0.33
N PHE A 6 -28.68 -20.93 0.98
CA PHE A 6 -29.53 -21.16 2.17
C PHE A 6 -28.85 -21.94 3.29
N GLY A 7 -27.53 -21.75 3.48
CA GLY A 7 -26.78 -22.39 4.55
C GLY A 7 -26.42 -23.86 4.33
N ILE A 8 -26.63 -24.40 3.13
CA ILE A 8 -26.26 -25.80 2.80
C ILE A 8 -24.74 -25.95 2.65
N ALA A 9 -24.04 -24.90 2.15
CA ALA A 9 -22.59 -24.89 2.06
C ALA A 9 -21.95 -24.37 3.35
N ARG A 10 -20.89 -25.00 3.82
CA ARG A 10 -20.06 -24.51 4.92
C ARG A 10 -18.88 -23.71 4.36
N TYR A 11 -18.47 -22.68 5.11
CA TYR A 11 -17.22 -21.99 4.83
C TYR A 11 -16.08 -22.79 5.48
N GLU A 12 -15.18 -23.30 4.64
CA GLU A 12 -14.04 -24.14 5.05
C GLU A 12 -12.75 -23.33 5.24
N GLY A 13 -12.83 -22.01 5.16
CA GLY A 13 -11.69 -21.11 5.21
C GLY A 13 -11.33 -20.56 3.82
N THR A 14 -10.47 -19.57 3.82
CA THR A 14 -9.89 -18.99 2.60
C THR A 14 -8.42 -18.76 2.83
N VAL A 15 -7.58 -19.33 1.98
CA VAL A 15 -6.15 -19.00 1.96
C VAL A 15 -6.00 -17.55 1.49
N THR A 16 -5.34 -16.74 2.30
CA THR A 16 -5.10 -15.32 1.98
C THR A 16 -3.63 -15.08 1.71
N SER A 17 -3.34 -14.08 0.89
CA SER A 17 -1.97 -13.60 0.67
C SER A 17 -1.90 -12.09 0.81
N THR A 18 -0.74 -11.61 1.22
CA THR A 18 -0.46 -10.18 1.37
C THR A 18 0.89 -9.86 0.72
N LYS A 19 0.92 -8.82 -0.09
CA LYS A 19 2.16 -8.22 -0.58
C LYS A 19 2.26 -6.79 -0.06
N LEU A 20 3.38 -6.48 0.59
CA LEU A 20 3.63 -5.14 1.13
C LEU A 20 3.85 -4.14 -0.01
N LYS A 21 3.29 -2.93 0.16
CA LYS A 21 3.34 -1.83 -0.83
C LYS A 21 4.22 -0.68 -0.33
N VAL A 22 5.40 -0.99 0.16
CA VAL A 22 6.38 0.02 0.59
C VAL A 22 7.55 0.04 -0.38
N THR A 23 7.89 1.22 -0.88
CA THR A 23 9.01 1.37 -1.81
C THR A 23 10.31 0.91 -1.16
N GLY A 24 11.03 0.03 -1.82
CA GLY A 24 12.31 -0.49 -1.35
C GLY A 24 12.22 -1.62 -0.33
N ILE A 25 11.00 -2.08 -0.01
CA ILE A 25 10.80 -3.26 0.83
C ILE A 25 9.89 -4.23 0.08
N GLU A 26 10.45 -5.37 -0.31
CA GLU A 26 9.71 -6.46 -0.91
C GLU A 26 9.35 -7.48 0.17
N LEU A 27 8.07 -7.64 0.46
CA LEU A 27 7.57 -8.63 1.41
C LEU A 27 6.29 -9.28 0.87
N PHE A 28 6.25 -10.58 0.95
CA PHE A 28 5.10 -11.41 0.63
C PHE A 28 4.83 -12.38 1.78
N SER A 29 3.56 -12.59 2.10
CA SER A 29 3.14 -13.65 3.02
C SER A 29 1.84 -14.28 2.54
N ALA A 30 1.68 -15.58 2.77
CA ALA A 30 0.47 -16.31 2.43
C ALA A 30 0.24 -17.47 3.40
N GLY A 31 -1.02 -17.80 3.65
CA GLY A 31 -1.43 -18.92 4.48
C GLY A 31 -0.97 -18.82 5.94
N ASP A 32 -0.81 -19.97 6.58
CA ASP A 32 -0.26 -20.09 7.94
C ASP A 32 1.26 -20.19 7.89
N PHE A 33 1.93 -19.04 7.87
CA PHE A 33 3.40 -18.96 7.85
C PHE A 33 4.05 -19.00 9.25
N VAL A 34 3.25 -19.06 10.31
CA VAL A 34 3.76 -19.23 11.68
C VAL A 34 4.11 -20.69 11.90
N GLY A 35 3.19 -21.59 11.55
CA GLY A 35 3.32 -23.01 11.77
C GLY A 35 2.93 -23.44 13.19
N ASN A 36 2.95 -24.74 13.44
CA ASN A 36 2.63 -25.38 14.72
C ASN A 36 3.43 -26.66 14.89
N GLU A 37 3.17 -27.43 15.95
CA GLU A 37 3.91 -28.67 16.28
C GLU A 37 3.83 -29.79 15.20
N ASN A 38 2.83 -29.71 14.30
CA ASN A 38 2.64 -30.69 13.22
C ASN A 38 3.18 -30.21 11.88
N THR A 39 3.79 -29.03 11.83
CA THR A 39 4.31 -28.42 10.62
C THR A 39 5.83 -28.47 10.57
N GLU A 40 6.36 -28.53 9.38
CA GLU A 40 7.79 -28.46 9.11
C GLU A 40 8.11 -27.12 8.42
N GLU A 41 9.28 -26.57 8.73
CA GLU A 41 9.73 -25.30 8.16
C GLU A 41 10.96 -25.52 7.28
N ILE A 42 10.93 -24.96 6.08
CA ILE A 42 12.10 -24.83 5.23
C ILE A 42 12.45 -23.35 5.15
N VAL A 43 13.68 -22.99 5.55
CA VAL A 43 14.11 -21.60 5.67
C VAL A 43 15.38 -21.35 4.86
N PHE A 44 15.36 -20.30 4.04
CA PHE A 44 16.53 -19.74 3.39
C PHE A 44 16.76 -18.32 3.91
N LYS A 45 17.99 -18.03 4.33
CA LYS A 45 18.37 -16.73 4.83
C LYS A 45 19.73 -16.33 4.28
N ASP A 46 19.76 -15.23 3.53
CA ASP A 46 20.98 -14.55 3.11
C ASP A 46 20.96 -13.11 3.64
N VAL A 47 21.74 -12.89 4.71
CA VAL A 47 21.81 -11.58 5.37
C VAL A 47 22.50 -10.55 4.48
N SER A 48 23.50 -10.99 3.69
CA SER A 48 24.28 -10.09 2.83
C SER A 48 23.45 -9.56 1.66
N ALA A 49 22.59 -10.41 1.09
CA ALA A 49 21.66 -10.03 0.03
C ALA A 49 20.34 -9.44 0.56
N GLY A 50 20.09 -9.46 1.88
CA GLY A 50 18.85 -9.02 2.47
C GLY A 50 17.67 -9.91 2.13
N ILE A 51 17.90 -11.23 1.94
CA ILE A 51 16.86 -12.19 1.54
C ILE A 51 16.50 -13.11 2.70
N TYR A 52 15.19 -13.28 2.90
CA TYR A 52 14.63 -14.29 3.79
C TYR A 52 13.43 -14.95 3.12
N LYS A 53 13.43 -16.28 3.04
CA LYS A 53 12.32 -17.09 2.56
C LYS A 53 12.04 -18.20 3.57
N LYS A 54 10.77 -18.40 3.91
CA LYS A 54 10.31 -19.48 4.75
C LYS A 54 9.07 -20.09 4.11
N ILE A 55 9.04 -21.41 4.04
CA ILE A 55 7.89 -22.21 3.64
C ILE A 55 7.52 -23.13 4.79
N VAL A 56 6.24 -23.19 5.11
CA VAL A 56 5.65 -24.06 6.13
C VAL A 56 4.91 -25.19 5.43
N LEU A 57 5.26 -26.43 5.75
CA LEU A 57 4.70 -27.65 5.18
C LEU A 57 3.90 -28.43 6.23
N GLU A 58 2.83 -29.05 5.80
CA GLU A 58 2.09 -30.08 6.53
C GLU A 58 1.65 -31.16 5.54
N ASP A 59 1.99 -32.42 5.80
CA ASP A 59 1.72 -33.54 4.92
C ASP A 59 2.19 -33.29 3.46
N GLU A 60 3.44 -32.86 3.30
CA GLU A 60 4.07 -32.52 2.01
C GLU A 60 3.31 -31.46 1.19
N LYS A 61 2.48 -30.64 1.82
CA LYS A 61 1.75 -29.54 1.18
C LYS A 61 2.10 -28.21 1.83
N ILE A 62 2.19 -27.17 1.01
CA ILE A 62 2.48 -25.83 1.51
C ILE A 62 1.25 -25.28 2.25
N LYS A 63 1.42 -24.96 3.53
CA LYS A 63 0.41 -24.33 4.38
C LYS A 63 0.62 -22.82 4.51
N GLY A 64 1.87 -22.39 4.44
CA GLY A 64 2.23 -20.98 4.55
C GLY A 64 3.55 -20.67 3.89
N ALA A 65 3.73 -19.41 3.50
CA ALA A 65 4.99 -18.88 3.00
C ALA A 65 5.18 -17.43 3.44
N VAL A 66 6.41 -17.06 3.77
CA VAL A 66 6.81 -15.67 3.96
C VAL A 66 8.13 -15.41 3.26
N MET A 67 8.21 -14.29 2.54
CA MET A 67 9.36 -13.93 1.74
C MET A 67 9.68 -12.45 1.93
N TYR A 68 10.95 -12.14 2.13
CA TYR A 68 11.46 -10.78 2.25
C TYR A 68 12.67 -10.62 1.32
N GLY A 69 12.77 -9.48 0.64
CA GLY A 69 13.83 -9.13 -0.30
C GLY A 69 13.62 -9.74 -1.69
N ASP A 70 13.45 -11.05 -1.80
CA ASP A 70 13.06 -11.72 -3.05
C ASP A 70 11.67 -12.36 -2.87
N THR A 71 10.67 -11.76 -3.48
CA THR A 71 9.25 -12.18 -3.38
C THR A 71 8.69 -12.72 -4.70
N VAL A 72 9.55 -12.98 -5.66
CA VAL A 72 9.14 -13.30 -7.04
C VAL A 72 8.26 -14.55 -7.11
N ASP A 73 8.58 -15.58 -6.36
CA ASP A 73 7.86 -16.85 -6.37
C ASP A 73 6.61 -16.87 -5.47
N GLY A 74 6.26 -15.74 -4.82
CA GLY A 74 5.13 -15.66 -3.89
C GLY A 74 3.80 -16.11 -4.49
N SER A 75 3.50 -15.68 -5.73
CA SER A 75 2.27 -16.08 -6.42
C SER A 75 2.25 -17.58 -6.75
N TRP A 76 3.38 -18.16 -7.06
CA TRP A 76 3.50 -19.60 -7.33
C TRP A 76 3.26 -20.43 -6.06
N TYR A 77 3.88 -20.08 -4.92
CA TYR A 77 3.59 -20.75 -3.65
C TYR A 77 2.11 -20.61 -3.26
N PHE A 78 1.54 -19.43 -3.46
CA PHE A 78 0.13 -19.20 -3.17
C PHE A 78 -0.80 -20.06 -4.02
N GLN A 79 -0.47 -20.24 -5.29
CA GLN A 79 -1.23 -21.13 -6.17
C GLN A 79 -1.14 -22.58 -5.70
N MET A 80 0.07 -23.08 -5.36
CA MET A 80 0.24 -24.45 -4.82
C MET A 80 -0.54 -24.66 -3.51
N MET A 81 -0.61 -23.64 -2.64
CA MET A 81 -1.47 -23.71 -1.45
C MET A 81 -2.94 -23.87 -1.80
N LYS A 82 -3.43 -23.11 -2.78
CA LYS A 82 -4.84 -23.20 -3.24
C LYS A 82 -5.17 -24.57 -3.83
N ASP A 83 -4.25 -25.10 -4.59
CA ASP A 83 -4.42 -26.38 -5.30
C ASP A 83 -4.14 -27.59 -4.39
N GLY A 84 -3.57 -27.36 -3.21
CA GLY A 84 -3.16 -28.43 -2.28
C GLY A 84 -2.09 -29.34 -2.88
N THR A 85 -1.19 -28.75 -3.69
CA THR A 85 -0.15 -29.48 -4.44
C THR A 85 0.80 -30.20 -3.49
N ASP A 86 1.05 -31.48 -3.73
CA ASP A 86 2.09 -32.27 -3.06
C ASP A 86 3.47 -31.85 -3.60
N VAL A 87 4.36 -31.42 -2.70
CA VAL A 87 5.69 -30.92 -3.06
C VAL A 87 6.80 -31.93 -2.83
N SER A 88 6.49 -33.16 -2.41
CA SER A 88 7.48 -34.22 -2.09
C SER A 88 8.50 -34.44 -3.19
N ALA A 89 8.07 -34.38 -4.46
CA ALA A 89 8.93 -34.63 -5.62
C ALA A 89 10.02 -33.56 -5.85
N PHE A 90 9.82 -32.33 -5.29
CA PHE A 90 10.75 -31.20 -5.48
C PHE A 90 10.99 -30.42 -4.18
N ARG A 91 10.75 -31.07 -3.05
CA ARG A 91 10.90 -30.47 -1.72
C ARG A 91 12.25 -29.78 -1.53
N ASP A 92 13.34 -30.45 -1.92
CA ASP A 92 14.72 -30.00 -1.73
C ASP A 92 15.05 -28.72 -2.54
N THR A 93 14.30 -28.48 -3.62
CA THR A 93 14.50 -27.33 -4.50
C THR A 93 13.39 -26.30 -4.41
N SER A 94 12.36 -26.57 -3.61
CA SER A 94 11.17 -25.73 -3.50
C SER A 94 11.47 -24.28 -3.11
N LEU A 95 12.47 -24.02 -2.26
CA LEU A 95 12.89 -22.68 -1.85
C LEU A 95 13.55 -21.85 -2.95
N PHE A 96 14.11 -22.51 -3.96
CA PHE A 96 14.76 -21.83 -5.07
C PHE A 96 13.78 -21.36 -6.15
N GLY A 97 12.50 -21.66 -5.96
CA GLY A 97 11.41 -21.18 -6.78
C GLY A 97 11.16 -22.01 -8.05
N GLN A 98 10.18 -21.57 -8.80
CA GLN A 98 9.71 -22.25 -10.01
C GLN A 98 10.80 -22.42 -11.08
N ALA A 99 11.74 -21.50 -11.15
CA ALA A 99 12.82 -21.53 -12.15
C ALA A 99 13.76 -22.75 -12.01
N HIS A 100 13.83 -23.37 -10.82
CA HIS A 100 14.66 -24.53 -10.56
C HIS A 100 13.96 -25.88 -10.80
N LEU A 101 12.67 -25.85 -11.10
CA LEU A 101 11.90 -27.07 -11.41
C LEU A 101 11.89 -27.43 -12.90
N GLY A 102 12.49 -26.61 -13.74
CA GLY A 102 12.63 -26.82 -15.17
C GLY A 102 13.83 -26.06 -15.73
N ASP A 103 14.34 -26.52 -16.88
CA ASP A 103 15.56 -26.08 -17.56
C ASP A 103 15.50 -24.62 -18.11
N SER A 104 14.69 -23.74 -17.52
CA SER A 104 14.56 -22.34 -17.92
C SER A 104 15.43 -21.47 -17.03
N GLY A 105 16.58 -21.06 -17.56
CA GLY A 105 17.48 -20.11 -16.92
C GLY A 105 16.81 -18.81 -16.41
N HIS A 106 17.55 -18.03 -15.65
CA HIS A 106 17.12 -16.81 -14.93
C HIS A 106 16.51 -15.67 -15.80
N ASN A 107 15.86 -15.98 -16.90
CA ASN A 107 15.22 -14.99 -17.76
C ASN A 107 13.79 -14.71 -17.28
N PRO A 108 13.45 -13.47 -16.88
CA PRO A 108 12.10 -13.09 -16.47
C PRO A 108 11.01 -13.47 -17.48
N ASP A 109 11.32 -13.47 -18.77
CA ASP A 109 10.38 -13.76 -19.86
C ASP A 109 9.97 -15.24 -19.92
N THR A 110 10.88 -16.17 -19.58
CA THR A 110 10.56 -17.61 -19.53
C THR A 110 9.75 -18.00 -18.29
N ARG A 111 9.88 -17.23 -17.21
CA ARG A 111 9.18 -17.44 -15.95
C ARG A 111 7.67 -17.29 -16.09
N VAL A 112 7.23 -16.29 -16.84
CA VAL A 112 5.83 -15.99 -17.06
C VAL A 112 5.19 -16.99 -18.03
N ALA A 113 5.95 -17.51 -18.98
CA ALA A 113 5.51 -18.52 -19.90
C ALA A 113 5.13 -19.84 -19.19
N GLY A 114 5.89 -20.20 -18.16
CA GLY A 114 5.68 -21.44 -17.37
C GLY A 114 4.52 -21.38 -16.37
N LEU A 115 3.93 -20.23 -16.11
CA LEU A 115 2.76 -20.14 -15.24
C LEU A 115 1.54 -20.84 -15.90
N PRO A 116 0.72 -21.58 -15.13
CA PRO A 116 -0.51 -22.14 -15.67
C PRO A 116 -1.49 -21.04 -16.09
N ASP A 117 -2.36 -21.31 -17.05
CA ASP A 117 -3.27 -20.33 -17.62
C ASP A 117 -4.27 -19.75 -16.60
N ASN A 118 -4.61 -20.53 -15.58
CA ASN A 118 -5.47 -20.10 -14.47
C ASN A 118 -4.69 -19.40 -13.33
N ALA A 119 -3.38 -19.22 -13.46
CA ALA A 119 -2.60 -18.50 -12.45
C ALA A 119 -3.10 -17.05 -12.30
N GLU A 120 -3.43 -16.67 -11.08
CA GLU A 120 -3.89 -15.33 -10.75
C GLU A 120 -2.71 -14.35 -10.81
N ILE A 121 -2.70 -13.48 -11.80
CA ILE A 121 -1.68 -12.43 -12.01
C ILE A 121 -2.03 -11.18 -11.20
N CYS A 122 -3.30 -10.77 -11.21
CA CYS A 122 -3.77 -9.58 -10.50
C CYS A 122 -4.79 -9.94 -9.41
N GLY A 123 -4.32 -10.19 -8.19
CA GLY A 123 -5.17 -10.55 -7.06
C GLY A 123 -6.17 -9.47 -6.64
N CYS A 124 -5.90 -8.18 -6.91
CA CYS A 124 -6.82 -7.09 -6.59
C CYS A 124 -8.07 -7.09 -7.47
N ASN A 125 -7.96 -7.56 -8.70
CA ASN A 125 -9.02 -7.54 -9.70
C ASN A 125 -9.39 -8.95 -10.20
N GLY A 126 -8.80 -10.01 -9.62
CA GLY A 126 -9.10 -11.40 -9.95
C GLY A 126 -8.78 -11.76 -11.40
N VAL A 127 -7.69 -11.22 -11.98
CA VAL A 127 -7.34 -11.42 -13.38
C VAL A 127 -6.28 -12.51 -13.49
N CYS A 128 -6.57 -13.55 -14.27
CA CYS A 128 -5.67 -14.67 -14.51
C CYS A 128 -4.75 -14.43 -15.72
N LYS A 129 -3.73 -15.29 -15.88
CA LYS A 129 -2.81 -15.26 -17.02
C LYS A 129 -3.56 -15.35 -18.35
N SER A 130 -4.49 -16.30 -18.47
CA SER A 130 -5.30 -16.50 -19.68
C SER A 130 -6.08 -15.23 -20.06
N ASP A 131 -6.64 -14.50 -19.10
CA ASP A 131 -7.42 -13.30 -19.37
C ASP A 131 -6.55 -12.21 -20.02
N ILE A 132 -5.31 -12.08 -19.52
CA ILE A 132 -4.35 -11.11 -20.04
C ILE A 132 -3.88 -11.51 -21.44
N VAL A 133 -3.46 -12.76 -21.62
CA VAL A 133 -2.93 -13.27 -22.90
C VAL A 133 -4.00 -13.24 -23.99
N ASN A 134 -5.21 -13.67 -23.67
CA ASN A 134 -6.33 -13.62 -24.61
C ASN A 134 -6.65 -12.18 -25.01
N SER A 135 -6.72 -11.27 -24.05
CA SER A 135 -7.00 -9.86 -24.32
C SER A 135 -5.91 -9.23 -25.21
N ILE A 136 -4.62 -9.53 -24.96
CA ILE A 136 -3.50 -9.07 -25.80
C ILE A 136 -3.67 -9.56 -27.24
N ASN A 137 -3.98 -10.84 -27.43
CA ASN A 137 -4.10 -11.46 -28.75
C ASN A 137 -5.35 -10.99 -29.53
N GLU A 138 -6.51 -10.90 -28.87
CA GLU A 138 -7.78 -10.52 -29.48
C GLU A 138 -7.82 -9.04 -29.85
N HIS A 139 -7.33 -8.16 -28.96
CA HIS A 139 -7.40 -6.72 -29.16
C HIS A 139 -6.10 -6.10 -29.70
N LYS A 140 -5.06 -6.94 -29.96
CA LYS A 140 -3.75 -6.49 -30.47
C LYS A 140 -3.14 -5.41 -29.58
N LEU A 141 -3.08 -5.68 -28.26
CA LEU A 141 -2.57 -4.73 -27.28
C LEU A 141 -1.03 -4.76 -27.28
N PHE A 142 -0.40 -3.59 -27.30
CA PHE A 142 1.06 -3.44 -27.33
C PHE A 142 1.63 -2.69 -26.13
N THR A 143 0.77 -2.07 -25.31
CA THR A 143 1.19 -1.27 -24.16
C THR A 143 0.55 -1.76 -22.87
N LEU A 144 1.25 -1.53 -21.74
CA LEU A 144 0.72 -1.84 -20.41
C LEU A 144 -0.59 -1.10 -20.13
N ASP A 145 -0.73 0.15 -20.59
CA ASP A 145 -1.93 0.95 -20.35
C ASP A 145 -3.15 0.40 -21.13
N GLU A 146 -2.93 -0.14 -22.33
CA GLU A 146 -3.99 -0.84 -23.06
C GLU A 146 -4.41 -2.13 -22.33
N VAL A 147 -3.45 -2.93 -21.85
CA VAL A 147 -3.76 -4.13 -21.06
C VAL A 147 -4.53 -3.78 -19.79
N ARG A 148 -4.14 -2.70 -19.10
CA ARG A 148 -4.89 -2.19 -17.93
C ARG A 148 -6.32 -1.79 -18.26
N ALA A 149 -6.51 -1.11 -19.38
CA ALA A 149 -7.82 -0.64 -19.81
C ALA A 149 -8.77 -1.82 -20.09
N HIS A 150 -8.29 -2.86 -20.75
CA HIS A 150 -9.08 -4.01 -21.17
C HIS A 150 -9.31 -5.03 -20.05
N THR A 151 -8.25 -5.37 -19.28
CA THR A 151 -8.30 -6.47 -18.31
C THR A 151 -8.47 -6.02 -16.85
N LYS A 152 -8.23 -4.74 -16.56
CA LYS A 152 -8.08 -4.21 -15.19
C LYS A 152 -6.83 -4.73 -14.45
N ALA A 153 -6.02 -5.61 -15.02
CA ALA A 153 -4.77 -6.04 -14.43
C ALA A 153 -3.85 -4.83 -14.20
N SER A 154 -3.22 -4.77 -13.04
CA SER A 154 -2.35 -3.63 -12.64
C SER A 154 -3.04 -2.24 -12.54
N ALA A 155 -4.37 -2.17 -12.66
CA ALA A 155 -5.11 -0.90 -12.61
C ALA A 155 -5.35 -0.38 -11.18
N SER A 156 -5.32 -1.24 -10.17
CA SER A 156 -5.66 -0.88 -8.78
C SER A 156 -4.42 -0.61 -7.93
N CYS A 157 -3.70 -1.67 -7.53
CA CYS A 157 -2.57 -1.55 -6.61
C CYS A 157 -1.21 -1.44 -7.31
N GLY A 158 -1.11 -1.88 -8.56
CA GLY A 158 0.13 -1.87 -9.34
C GLY A 158 1.15 -2.97 -8.96
N SER A 159 0.88 -3.81 -7.97
CA SER A 159 1.84 -4.84 -7.50
C SER A 159 2.18 -5.89 -8.57
N CYS A 160 1.27 -6.13 -9.51
CA CYS A 160 1.45 -7.08 -10.59
C CYS A 160 2.00 -6.44 -11.89
N THR A 161 2.39 -5.16 -11.87
CA THR A 161 2.85 -4.45 -13.06
C THR A 161 3.95 -5.19 -13.80
N GLY A 162 5.01 -5.61 -13.09
CA GLY A 162 6.14 -6.33 -13.69
C GLY A 162 5.73 -7.68 -14.32
N LEU A 163 4.82 -8.42 -13.68
CA LEU A 163 4.29 -9.67 -14.24
C LEU A 163 3.46 -9.43 -15.51
N VAL A 164 2.63 -8.36 -15.51
CA VAL A 164 1.83 -8.00 -16.69
C VAL A 164 2.71 -7.54 -17.84
N GLU A 165 3.77 -6.77 -17.55
CA GLU A 165 4.76 -6.35 -18.55
C GLU A 165 5.52 -7.55 -19.14
N SER A 166 5.95 -8.49 -18.30
CA SER A 166 6.61 -9.72 -18.77
C SER A 166 5.67 -10.58 -19.62
N LEU A 167 4.37 -10.69 -19.25
CA LEU A 167 3.37 -11.37 -20.07
C LEU A 167 3.16 -10.68 -21.42
N LEU A 168 3.08 -9.37 -21.42
CA LEU A 168 2.92 -8.57 -22.64
C LEU A 168 4.14 -8.75 -23.55
N SER A 169 5.36 -8.61 -23.02
CA SER A 169 6.61 -8.83 -23.75
C SER A 169 6.68 -10.24 -24.36
N HIS A 170 6.35 -11.24 -23.56
CA HIS A 170 6.35 -12.64 -24.02
C HIS A 170 5.30 -12.90 -25.10
N THR A 171 4.09 -12.33 -24.97
CA THR A 171 2.97 -12.60 -25.88
C THR A 171 3.11 -11.87 -27.21
N VAL A 172 3.63 -10.63 -27.19
CA VAL A 172 3.83 -9.81 -28.39
C VAL A 172 5.12 -10.14 -29.13
N GLY A 173 6.11 -10.77 -28.44
CA GLY A 173 7.41 -11.10 -29.01
C GLY A 173 8.38 -9.92 -29.04
N GLY A 174 9.54 -10.11 -29.69
CA GLY A 174 10.70 -9.20 -29.62
C GLY A 174 10.53 -7.74 -30.07
N ASP A 175 9.34 -7.32 -30.48
CA ASP A 175 9.03 -5.93 -30.82
C ASP A 175 8.53 -5.10 -29.62
N TYR A 176 8.38 -5.72 -28.44
CA TYR A 176 8.04 -4.99 -27.23
C TYR A 176 9.27 -4.30 -26.64
N SER A 177 9.39 -3.03 -26.91
CA SER A 177 10.37 -2.14 -26.29
C SER A 177 9.74 -1.46 -25.06
N ALA A 178 9.53 -2.22 -24.00
CA ALA A 178 9.34 -1.64 -22.67
C ALA A 178 10.70 -1.37 -22.05
N THR A 179 11.32 -0.30 -22.42
CA THR A 179 12.14 0.42 -21.46
C THR A 179 11.13 1.06 -20.51
N PRO A 180 11.02 0.65 -19.24
CA PRO A 180 10.34 1.46 -18.27
C PRO A 180 11.11 2.77 -18.26
N LYS A 181 10.56 3.83 -18.85
CA LYS A 181 11.01 5.18 -18.55
C LYS A 181 10.60 5.36 -17.10
N SER A 182 11.50 4.98 -16.21
CA SER A 182 11.37 5.25 -14.79
C SER A 182 11.11 6.75 -14.68
N LYS A 183 9.87 7.09 -14.28
CA LYS A 183 9.43 8.49 -14.29
C LYS A 183 10.32 9.27 -13.33
N PRO A 184 10.86 10.42 -13.75
CA PRO A 184 11.53 11.31 -12.83
C PRO A 184 10.65 11.63 -11.63
N LEU A 185 11.28 11.90 -10.49
CA LEU A 185 10.56 12.29 -9.27
C LEU A 185 9.60 13.48 -9.53
N CYS A 186 10.04 14.45 -10.33
CA CYS A 186 9.25 15.61 -10.73
C CYS A 186 9.87 16.31 -11.95
N GLY A 187 9.26 17.40 -12.41
CA GLY A 187 9.81 18.21 -13.50
C GLY A 187 11.10 18.99 -13.18
N CYS A 188 11.56 18.97 -11.95
CA CYS A 188 12.79 19.68 -11.53
C CYS A 188 14.08 18.87 -11.80
N THR A 189 13.99 17.57 -11.97
CA THR A 189 15.11 16.66 -12.19
C THR A 189 14.75 15.56 -13.16
N ASP A 190 15.75 14.97 -13.78
CA ASP A 190 15.61 13.76 -14.59
C ASP A 190 15.81 12.48 -13.75
N ALA A 191 16.27 12.63 -12.49
CA ALA A 191 16.50 11.51 -11.61
C ALA A 191 15.21 10.88 -11.08
N THR A 192 15.19 9.55 -11.01
CA THR A 192 14.08 8.76 -10.50
C THR A 192 14.07 8.71 -8.98
N HIS A 193 12.99 8.22 -8.40
CA HIS A 193 12.90 7.99 -6.96
C HIS A 193 14.02 7.08 -6.44
N ASP A 194 14.33 6.00 -7.16
CA ASP A 194 15.34 5.02 -6.75
C ASP A 194 16.74 5.58 -6.86
N GLN A 195 17.08 6.24 -7.98
CA GLN A 195 18.37 6.91 -8.14
C GLN A 195 18.64 7.94 -7.05
N ILE A 196 17.63 8.71 -6.66
CA ILE A 196 17.76 9.71 -5.60
C ILE A 196 17.99 9.02 -4.24
N ARG A 197 17.28 7.96 -3.92
CA ARG A 197 17.46 7.21 -2.68
C ARG A 197 18.83 6.56 -2.59
N GLU A 198 19.28 5.93 -3.67
CA GLU A 198 20.64 5.37 -3.78
C GLU A 198 21.68 6.45 -3.61
N GLY A 199 21.59 7.56 -4.33
CA GLY A 199 22.54 8.67 -4.22
C GLY A 199 22.56 9.34 -2.84
N ILE A 200 21.40 9.47 -2.16
CA ILE A 200 21.35 9.95 -0.77
C ILE A 200 22.19 9.05 0.13
N ARG A 201 22.07 7.72 -0.01
CA ARG A 201 22.79 6.73 0.77
C ARG A 201 24.27 6.69 0.42
N ASP A 202 24.58 6.56 -0.86
CA ASP A 202 25.95 6.33 -1.34
C ASP A 202 26.86 7.55 -1.16
N ALA A 203 26.32 8.75 -1.42
CA ALA A 203 27.05 10.01 -1.25
C ALA A 203 26.82 10.67 0.11
N GLN A 204 26.09 10.00 1.04
CA GLN A 204 25.79 10.51 2.40
C GLN A 204 25.23 11.94 2.39
N LEU A 205 24.26 12.21 1.53
CA LEU A 205 23.66 13.54 1.35
C LEU A 205 22.66 13.80 2.48
N THR A 206 23.02 14.60 3.46
CA THR A 206 22.24 14.81 4.69
C THR A 206 21.26 15.98 4.62
N THR A 207 21.21 16.73 3.52
CA THR A 207 20.31 17.88 3.36
C THR A 207 19.57 17.85 2.02
N MET A 208 18.38 18.42 1.96
CA MET A 208 17.63 18.57 0.70
C MET A 208 18.40 19.42 -0.33
N GLN A 209 19.20 20.38 0.13
CA GLN A 209 20.02 21.19 -0.75
C GLN A 209 21.12 20.36 -1.41
N ALA A 210 21.88 19.58 -0.63
CA ALA A 210 22.91 18.71 -1.15
C ALA A 210 22.37 17.70 -2.18
N VAL A 211 21.20 17.13 -1.92
CA VAL A 211 20.53 16.23 -2.89
C VAL A 211 20.20 16.97 -4.19
N ARG A 212 19.67 18.18 -4.10
CA ARG A 212 19.31 18.96 -5.30
C ARG A 212 20.56 19.38 -6.10
N GLU A 213 21.64 19.70 -5.45
CA GLU A 213 22.91 20.04 -6.08
C GLU A 213 23.53 18.82 -6.80
N GLU A 214 23.60 17.67 -6.12
CA GLU A 214 24.12 16.43 -6.67
C GLU A 214 23.39 16.01 -7.95
N PHE A 215 22.07 16.00 -7.91
CA PHE A 215 21.23 15.60 -9.05
C PHE A 215 20.87 16.77 -9.98
N LYS A 216 21.55 17.91 -9.89
CA LYS A 216 21.41 19.08 -10.78
C LYS A 216 19.96 19.51 -10.99
N TRP A 217 19.25 19.77 -9.88
CA TRP A 217 17.87 20.27 -9.94
C TRP A 217 17.78 21.57 -10.76
N ARG A 218 16.80 21.63 -11.68
CA ARG A 218 16.52 22.85 -12.50
C ARG A 218 15.95 24.00 -11.66
N ASN A 219 15.32 23.68 -10.54
CA ASN A 219 14.80 24.64 -9.58
C ASN A 219 15.49 24.42 -8.24
N ALA A 220 16.29 25.38 -7.81
CA ALA A 220 17.07 25.31 -6.57
C ALA A 220 16.23 25.11 -5.32
N ASP A 221 15.00 25.68 -5.28
CA ASP A 221 14.08 25.53 -4.15
C ASP A 221 13.26 24.24 -4.21
N GLY A 222 13.31 23.53 -5.33
CA GLY A 222 12.46 22.38 -5.59
C GLY A 222 11.00 22.77 -5.86
N CYS A 223 10.10 21.80 -5.86
CA CYS A 223 8.66 22.00 -6.08
C CYS A 223 7.84 21.23 -5.04
N SER A 224 6.52 21.44 -5.06
CA SER A 224 5.57 20.75 -4.18
C SER A 224 5.52 19.22 -4.32
N SER A 225 6.19 18.65 -5.30
CA SER A 225 6.30 17.19 -5.47
C SER A 225 7.60 16.64 -4.90
N CYS A 226 8.74 17.31 -5.15
CA CYS A 226 10.04 16.81 -4.69
C CYS A 226 10.36 17.17 -3.24
N ARG A 227 9.98 18.35 -2.75
CA ARG A 227 10.28 18.72 -1.35
C ARG A 227 9.77 17.70 -0.34
N PRO A 228 8.51 17.25 -0.39
CA PRO A 228 8.01 16.26 0.56
C PRO A 228 8.64 14.87 0.36
N ALA A 229 8.98 14.50 -0.86
CA ALA A 229 9.65 13.23 -1.13
C ALA A 229 11.09 13.23 -0.59
N LEU A 230 11.84 14.32 -0.79
CA LEU A 230 13.19 14.46 -0.25
C LEU A 230 13.18 14.49 1.28
N ASN A 231 12.26 15.23 1.90
CA ASN A 231 12.09 15.24 3.34
C ASN A 231 11.85 13.82 3.89
N TYR A 232 10.97 13.06 3.24
CA TYR A 232 10.72 11.68 3.62
C TYR A 232 11.95 10.78 3.46
N TYR A 233 12.69 10.88 2.34
CA TYR A 233 13.86 10.04 2.11
C TYR A 233 14.99 10.32 3.08
N LEU A 234 15.24 11.60 3.39
CA LEU A 234 16.24 12.00 4.36
C LEU A 234 15.89 11.56 5.78
N LEU A 235 14.61 11.63 6.17
CA LEU A 235 14.13 11.09 7.44
C LEU A 235 14.31 9.57 7.52
N CYS A 236 14.09 8.85 6.44
CA CYS A 236 14.28 7.39 6.41
C CYS A 236 15.75 6.98 6.50
N GLU A 237 16.64 7.72 5.84
CA GLU A 237 18.07 7.38 5.79
C GLU A 237 18.83 7.88 7.02
N PHE A 238 18.46 9.05 7.53
CA PHE A 238 19.15 9.72 8.64
C PHE A 238 18.21 10.07 9.80
N PRO A 239 17.51 9.10 10.40
CA PRO A 239 16.44 9.36 11.37
C PRO A 239 16.92 10.08 12.64
N GLU A 240 18.21 9.96 12.99
CA GLU A 240 18.78 10.58 14.20
C GLU A 240 19.40 11.96 13.94
N THR A 241 19.78 12.26 12.70
CA THR A 241 20.55 13.46 12.38
C THR A 241 19.83 14.45 11.48
N TYR A 242 18.90 13.98 10.62
CA TYR A 242 18.10 14.86 9.78
C TYR A 242 16.90 15.40 10.56
N GLN A 243 16.76 16.71 10.56
CA GLN A 243 15.60 17.36 11.15
C GLN A 243 14.46 17.45 10.14
N ASP A 244 13.31 16.89 10.50
CA ASP A 244 12.09 16.99 9.70
C ASP A 244 11.74 18.45 9.39
N ASP A 245 11.42 18.71 8.12
CA ASP A 245 10.95 20.01 7.66
C ASP A 245 9.41 20.01 7.57
N PRO A 246 8.69 20.57 8.57
CA PRO A 246 7.24 20.59 8.57
C PRO A 246 6.64 21.28 7.34
N GLN A 247 7.31 22.29 6.77
CA GLN A 247 6.84 22.98 5.57
C GLN A 247 6.91 22.12 4.32
N SER A 248 7.72 21.09 4.32
CA SER A 248 7.84 20.14 3.21
C SER A 248 6.89 18.95 3.33
N ARG A 249 6.09 18.83 4.40
CA ARG A 249 5.15 17.70 4.57
C ARG A 249 3.94 17.77 3.65
N PHE A 250 3.40 18.95 3.42
CA PHE A 250 2.07 19.17 2.84
C PHE A 250 2.04 19.12 1.32
N ILE A 251 2.49 17.99 0.73
CA ILE A 251 2.51 17.80 -0.72
C ILE A 251 1.16 18.05 -1.39
N ASN A 252 0.08 17.75 -0.68
CA ASN A 252 -1.27 17.78 -1.24
C ASN A 252 -1.97 19.14 -1.07
N GLU A 253 -1.31 20.13 -0.52
CA GLU A 253 -1.89 21.47 -0.35
C GLU A 253 -2.38 22.10 -1.64
N ARG A 254 -1.74 21.80 -2.75
CA ARG A 254 -2.17 22.24 -4.09
C ARG A 254 -3.42 21.52 -4.61
N ALA A 255 -3.78 20.40 -3.99
CA ALA A 255 -4.93 19.56 -4.34
C ALA A 255 -5.78 19.32 -3.08
N HIS A 256 -6.12 20.40 -2.42
CA HIS A 256 -6.80 20.37 -1.12
C HIS A 256 -8.17 19.73 -1.16
N GLY A 257 -8.83 19.74 -2.28
CA GLY A 257 -10.10 19.05 -2.45
C GLY A 257 -9.93 17.65 -3.01
N ASN A 258 -10.84 16.76 -2.63
CA ASN A 258 -10.95 15.44 -3.25
C ASN A 258 -11.99 15.54 -4.37
N ILE A 259 -11.54 15.46 -5.63
CA ILE A 259 -12.42 15.56 -6.80
C ILE A 259 -13.35 14.34 -6.82
N GLN A 260 -14.64 14.60 -6.98
CA GLN A 260 -15.70 13.61 -7.10
C GLN A 260 -16.04 13.34 -8.56
N LYS A 261 -16.84 12.29 -8.80
CA LYS A 261 -17.20 11.83 -10.16
C LYS A 261 -17.95 12.89 -10.99
N ASP A 262 -18.72 13.74 -10.33
CA ASP A 262 -19.51 14.82 -10.94
C ASP A 262 -18.75 16.14 -11.10
N GLY A 263 -17.46 16.16 -10.74
CA GLY A 263 -16.61 17.34 -10.81
C GLY A 263 -16.68 18.24 -9.57
N THR A 264 -17.55 17.94 -8.60
CA THR A 264 -17.55 18.59 -7.28
C THR A 264 -16.41 18.07 -6.42
N TYR A 265 -16.34 18.55 -5.19
CA TYR A 265 -15.29 18.17 -4.23
C TYR A 265 -15.88 17.66 -2.94
N SER A 266 -15.10 16.85 -2.23
CA SER A 266 -15.38 16.54 -0.83
C SER A 266 -14.43 17.27 0.12
N VAL A 267 -14.94 17.61 1.29
CA VAL A 267 -14.18 18.24 2.36
C VAL A 267 -14.26 17.36 3.60
N VAL A 268 -13.08 17.06 4.17
CA VAL A 268 -12.95 16.10 5.28
C VAL A 268 -12.17 16.78 6.40
N PRO A 269 -12.84 17.39 7.38
CA PRO A 269 -12.17 17.94 8.56
C PRO A 269 -11.45 16.82 9.31
N ARG A 270 -10.26 17.12 9.81
CA ARG A 270 -9.48 16.13 10.55
C ARG A 270 -10.05 15.95 11.95
N MET A 271 -10.24 14.70 12.32
CA MET A 271 -10.66 14.26 13.64
C MET A 271 -9.57 13.32 14.18
N PHE A 272 -8.66 13.88 14.99
CA PHE A 272 -7.50 13.12 15.49
C PHE A 272 -7.92 11.90 16.29
N GLY A 273 -7.41 10.73 15.90
CA GLY A 273 -7.80 9.44 16.49
C GLY A 273 -9.28 9.10 16.37
N GLY A 274 -10.04 9.81 15.53
CA GLY A 274 -11.48 9.65 15.41
C GLY A 274 -12.28 10.27 16.56
N MET A 275 -11.64 11.05 17.42
CA MET A 275 -12.28 11.68 18.58
C MET A 275 -12.88 13.05 18.19
N CYS A 276 -14.04 13.36 18.75
CA CYS A 276 -14.67 14.67 18.60
C CYS A 276 -15.52 15.04 19.84
N THR A 277 -15.73 16.33 19.99
CA THR A 277 -16.65 16.88 21.00
C THR A 277 -18.04 17.13 20.41
N ALA A 278 -19.04 17.29 21.28
CA ALA A 278 -20.38 17.67 20.83
C ALA A 278 -20.39 19.04 20.13
N GLN A 279 -19.50 19.98 20.55
CA GLN A 279 -19.39 21.29 19.93
C GLN A 279 -18.82 21.14 18.50
N GLN A 280 -17.76 20.39 18.32
CA GLN A 280 -17.19 20.12 17.00
C GLN A 280 -18.20 19.51 16.02
N LEU A 281 -19.09 18.61 16.50
CA LEU A 281 -20.16 18.08 15.66
C LEU A 281 -21.18 19.15 15.26
N ARG A 282 -21.51 20.12 16.16
CA ARG A 282 -22.37 21.26 15.81
C ARG A 282 -21.70 22.17 14.79
N ASP A 283 -20.42 22.49 15.01
CA ASP A 283 -19.66 23.34 14.09
C ASP A 283 -19.60 22.73 12.68
N ILE A 284 -19.39 21.42 12.56
CA ILE A 284 -19.44 20.71 11.27
C ILE A 284 -20.85 20.81 10.65
N ALA A 285 -21.90 20.62 11.44
CA ALA A 285 -23.28 20.69 10.95
C ALA A 285 -23.63 22.12 10.49
N ASP A 286 -23.31 23.13 11.29
CA ASP A 286 -23.55 24.53 10.94
C ASP A 286 -22.81 24.95 9.66
N ILE A 287 -21.57 24.52 9.50
CA ILE A 287 -20.79 24.76 8.28
C ILE A 287 -21.40 24.01 7.09
N ALA A 288 -21.81 22.76 7.28
CA ALA A 288 -22.47 21.99 6.23
C ALA A 288 -23.77 22.67 5.74
N ASP A 289 -24.58 23.18 6.68
CA ASP A 289 -25.82 23.92 6.36
C ASP A 289 -25.51 25.24 5.63
N LYS A 290 -24.50 25.98 6.08
CA LYS A 290 -24.05 27.22 5.45
C LYS A 290 -23.70 27.05 3.97
N TYR A 291 -22.98 25.96 3.63
CA TYR A 291 -22.57 25.64 2.27
C TYR A 291 -23.56 24.72 1.55
N LYS A 292 -24.71 24.44 2.16
CA LYS A 292 -25.78 23.59 1.59
C LYS A 292 -25.22 22.24 1.11
N VAL A 293 -24.37 21.61 1.94
CA VAL A 293 -23.78 20.31 1.65
C VAL A 293 -24.90 19.29 1.45
N PRO A 294 -25.02 18.67 0.26
CA PRO A 294 -26.15 17.79 -0.03
C PRO A 294 -26.11 16.46 0.72
N GLU A 295 -24.92 15.98 1.06
CA GLU A 295 -24.74 14.69 1.74
C GLU A 295 -23.45 14.65 2.56
N MET A 296 -23.51 13.99 3.73
CA MET A 296 -22.39 13.75 4.61
C MET A 296 -22.27 12.27 4.94
N LYS A 297 -21.05 11.77 5.18
CA LYS A 297 -20.82 10.37 5.52
C LYS A 297 -19.79 10.21 6.63
N VAL A 298 -20.12 9.41 7.63
CA VAL A 298 -19.12 8.87 8.57
C VAL A 298 -18.34 7.76 7.85
N THR A 299 -17.03 7.98 7.68
CA THR A 299 -16.17 7.07 6.92
C THR A 299 -15.57 5.97 7.79
N GLY A 300 -15.10 4.90 7.16
CA GLY A 300 -14.34 3.83 7.84
C GLY A 300 -13.01 4.30 8.45
N GLY A 301 -12.54 5.51 8.10
CA GLY A 301 -11.38 6.18 8.70
C GLY A 301 -11.73 7.03 9.93
N GLN A 302 -12.96 6.91 10.44
CA GLN A 302 -13.45 7.68 11.61
C GLN A 302 -13.41 9.20 11.38
N ARG A 303 -13.86 9.65 10.21
CA ARG A 303 -14.00 11.05 9.83
C ARG A 303 -15.37 11.28 9.23
N ILE A 304 -15.79 12.52 9.21
CA ILE A 304 -16.99 12.97 8.49
C ILE A 304 -16.52 13.52 7.14
N ASP A 305 -17.09 13.01 6.06
CA ASP A 305 -16.83 13.44 4.69
C ASP A 305 -18.05 14.21 4.18
N MET A 306 -17.87 15.43 3.73
CA MET A 306 -18.89 16.32 3.20
C MET A 306 -18.77 16.38 1.68
N PHE A 307 -19.84 16.03 0.95
CA PHE A 307 -19.81 15.87 -0.49
C PHE A 307 -20.47 17.06 -1.23
N GLY A 308 -20.21 17.16 -2.52
CA GLY A 308 -20.91 18.07 -3.41
C GLY A 308 -20.48 19.54 -3.33
N ILE A 309 -19.32 19.83 -2.76
CA ILE A 309 -18.82 21.20 -2.60
C ILE A 309 -18.27 21.71 -3.93
N LYS A 310 -18.64 22.93 -4.32
CA LYS A 310 -18.10 23.58 -5.51
C LYS A 310 -16.68 24.07 -5.27
N LYS A 311 -15.88 24.11 -6.32
CA LYS A 311 -14.47 24.49 -6.25
C LYS A 311 -14.28 25.89 -5.64
N GLU A 312 -15.15 26.82 -6.00
CA GLU A 312 -15.11 28.22 -5.57
C GLU A 312 -15.40 28.39 -4.07
N GLU A 313 -16.16 27.45 -3.49
CA GLU A 313 -16.55 27.46 -2.08
C GLU A 313 -15.47 26.88 -1.16
N LEU A 314 -14.54 26.06 -1.70
CA LEU A 314 -13.52 25.37 -0.91
C LEU A 314 -12.70 26.29 0.00
N PRO A 315 -12.12 27.41 -0.48
CA PRO A 315 -11.30 28.27 0.38
C PRO A 315 -12.09 28.86 1.54
N LEU A 316 -13.35 29.22 1.30
CA LEU A 316 -14.22 29.79 2.33
C LEU A 316 -14.61 28.73 3.37
N MET A 317 -14.98 27.55 2.92
CA MET A 317 -15.32 26.43 3.80
C MET A 317 -14.13 25.98 4.65
N TRP A 318 -12.93 25.92 4.07
CA TRP A 318 -11.70 25.62 4.83
C TRP A 318 -11.39 26.68 5.86
N LYS A 319 -11.64 27.96 5.54
CA LYS A 319 -11.49 29.03 6.49
C LYS A 319 -12.46 28.88 7.68
N ASP A 320 -13.73 28.63 7.41
CA ASP A 320 -14.72 28.44 8.47
C ASP A 320 -14.38 27.24 9.37
N LEU A 321 -13.94 26.14 8.77
CA LEU A 321 -13.46 24.95 9.51
C LEU A 321 -12.24 25.29 10.36
N SER A 322 -11.30 26.07 9.83
CA SER A 322 -10.11 26.50 10.57
C SER A 322 -10.48 27.44 11.72
N ASP A 323 -11.41 28.35 11.51
CA ASP A 323 -11.91 29.27 12.55
C ASP A 323 -12.62 28.49 13.67
N ALA A 324 -13.25 27.35 13.34
CA ALA A 324 -13.84 26.41 14.30
C ALA A 324 -12.82 25.44 14.93
N GLY A 325 -11.53 25.59 14.63
CA GLY A 325 -10.45 24.80 15.20
C GLY A 325 -10.18 23.45 14.51
N PHE A 326 -10.75 23.22 13.31
CA PHE A 326 -10.45 22.02 12.53
C PHE A 326 -9.26 22.23 11.61
N VAL A 327 -8.48 21.19 11.46
CA VAL A 327 -7.55 21.08 10.34
C VAL A 327 -8.30 20.51 9.14
N SER A 328 -8.23 21.21 8.02
CA SER A 328 -8.91 20.82 6.78
C SER A 328 -7.99 21.03 5.57
N GLY A 329 -8.50 20.84 4.36
CA GLY A 329 -7.77 21.17 3.15
C GLY A 329 -6.71 20.15 2.74
N HIS A 330 -6.81 18.90 3.15
CA HIS A 330 -5.90 17.84 2.71
C HIS A 330 -6.61 16.79 1.84
N ALA A 331 -5.92 16.36 0.81
CA ALA A 331 -6.39 15.34 -0.11
C ALA A 331 -5.98 13.92 0.31
N TYR A 332 -6.65 12.93 -0.28
CA TYR A 332 -6.39 11.51 -0.02
C TYR A 332 -5.19 10.92 -0.78
N ALA A 333 -4.42 11.70 -1.52
CA ALA A 333 -3.33 11.17 -2.36
C ALA A 333 -2.21 10.48 -1.55
N LYS A 334 -1.01 11.00 -1.59
CA LYS A 334 0.18 10.43 -0.93
C LYS A 334 0.38 10.91 0.53
N GLY A 335 -0.51 11.75 1.06
CA GLY A 335 -0.46 12.14 2.46
C GLY A 335 -0.80 10.99 3.39
N LEU A 336 -0.17 10.96 4.56
CA LEU A 336 -0.50 9.99 5.59
C LEU A 336 -1.97 10.12 6.00
N ARG A 337 -2.64 8.99 6.12
CA ARG A 337 -4.06 8.94 6.51
C ARG A 337 -4.23 9.20 8.00
N THR A 338 -5.47 9.43 8.43
CA THR A 338 -5.81 9.46 9.86
C THR A 338 -5.44 8.14 10.52
N VAL A 339 -5.11 8.19 11.79
CA VAL A 339 -4.90 7.00 12.62
C VAL A 339 -6.25 6.51 13.14
N LYS A 340 -6.68 5.32 12.75
CA LYS A 340 -7.90 4.70 13.26
C LYS A 340 -7.65 4.16 14.66
N THR A 341 -8.53 4.46 15.63
CA THR A 341 -8.42 3.98 17.00
C THR A 341 -9.67 3.20 17.42
N CYS A 342 -9.56 2.35 18.43
CA CYS A 342 -10.72 1.92 19.21
C CYS A 342 -10.87 2.81 20.44
N ILE A 343 -11.96 2.62 21.22
CA ILE A 343 -12.28 3.47 22.38
C ILE A 343 -11.29 3.34 23.55
N GLY A 344 -10.37 2.34 23.52
CA GLY A 344 -9.30 2.16 24.49
C GLY A 344 -9.74 1.83 25.91
N GLN A 345 -8.75 1.77 26.82
CA GLN A 345 -8.99 1.35 28.22
C GLN A 345 -9.94 2.28 29.00
N LYS A 346 -10.00 3.54 28.62
CA LYS A 346 -10.82 4.52 29.36
C LYS A 346 -12.31 4.18 29.34
N TRP A 347 -12.80 3.60 28.26
CA TRP A 347 -14.24 3.36 28.05
C TRP A 347 -14.58 1.91 27.76
N CYS A 348 -13.59 1.09 27.37
CA CYS A 348 -13.82 -0.31 27.04
C CYS A 348 -13.41 -1.21 28.21
N ARG A 349 -14.34 -2.03 28.71
CA ARG A 349 -14.06 -3.01 29.78
C ARG A 349 -12.99 -4.05 29.42
N PHE A 350 -12.66 -4.21 28.13
CA PHE A 350 -11.65 -5.13 27.61
C PHE A 350 -10.38 -4.41 27.16
N GLY A 351 -10.38 -3.08 27.20
CA GLY A 351 -9.23 -2.28 26.78
C GLY A 351 -8.09 -2.42 27.79
N THR A 352 -6.92 -2.81 27.31
CA THR A 352 -5.72 -2.98 28.15
C THR A 352 -4.90 -1.70 28.21
N GLN A 353 -4.94 -0.88 27.15
CA GLN A 353 -4.14 0.32 27.00
C GLN A 353 -4.91 1.48 26.35
N ASP A 354 -4.37 2.70 26.46
CA ASP A 354 -4.95 3.91 25.86
C ASP A 354 -4.64 4.01 24.36
N SER A 355 -5.43 3.32 23.55
CA SER A 355 -5.33 3.37 22.10
C SER A 355 -5.70 4.73 21.50
N SER A 356 -6.63 5.46 22.13
CA SER A 356 -7.05 6.78 21.64
C SER A 356 -5.93 7.81 21.82
N GLY A 357 -5.31 7.88 23.00
CA GLY A 357 -4.21 8.79 23.29
C GLY A 357 -2.98 8.49 22.42
N LEU A 358 -2.61 7.21 22.28
CA LEU A 358 -1.51 6.82 21.40
C LEU A 358 -1.82 7.16 19.93
N GLY A 359 -3.04 6.87 19.47
CA GLY A 359 -3.44 7.16 18.10
C GLY A 359 -3.43 8.66 17.78
N ILE A 360 -3.88 9.51 18.69
CA ILE A 360 -3.81 10.97 18.55
C ILE A 360 -2.36 11.42 18.44
N LYS A 361 -1.47 10.98 19.34
CA LYS A 361 -0.05 11.33 19.30
C LYS A 361 0.62 10.90 17.99
N LEU A 362 0.34 9.69 17.51
CA LEU A 362 0.88 9.21 16.23
C LEU A 362 0.36 10.06 15.06
N GLU A 363 -0.91 10.45 15.09
CA GLU A 363 -1.50 11.26 14.04
C GLU A 363 -0.93 12.70 14.04
N GLU A 364 -0.76 13.32 15.21
CA GLU A 364 -0.14 14.64 15.35
C GLU A 364 1.32 14.62 14.89
N LEU A 365 2.07 13.60 15.26
CA LEU A 365 3.48 13.43 14.87
C LEU A 365 3.64 13.28 13.35
N THR A 366 2.74 12.54 12.71
CA THR A 366 2.90 12.12 11.31
C THR A 366 1.99 12.86 10.34
N TRP A 367 1.13 13.72 10.84
CA TRP A 367 0.20 14.47 10.01
C TRP A 367 0.90 15.25 8.90
N GLY A 368 0.35 15.17 7.69
CA GLY A 368 0.88 15.83 6.49
C GLY A 368 2.13 15.15 5.90
N SER A 369 2.69 14.12 6.53
CA SER A 369 3.84 13.41 6.00
C SER A 369 3.53 12.79 4.64
N TRP A 370 4.44 12.99 3.70
CA TRP A 370 4.37 12.34 2.41
C TRP A 370 4.77 10.87 2.55
N MET A 371 4.06 10.01 1.84
CA MET A 371 4.33 8.58 1.74
C MET A 371 4.43 8.19 0.26
N PRO A 372 5.29 7.23 -0.12
CA PRO A 372 5.40 6.75 -1.50
C PRO A 372 4.06 6.27 -2.07
N HIS A 373 3.27 5.60 -1.23
CA HIS A 373 1.93 5.10 -1.52
C HIS A 373 0.95 5.45 -0.41
N LYS A 374 -0.33 5.15 -0.63
CA LYS A 374 -1.36 5.26 0.40
C LYS A 374 -0.98 4.43 1.62
N PHE A 375 -0.86 5.06 2.76
CA PHE A 375 -0.45 4.45 4.02
C PHE A 375 -1.50 4.67 5.10
N LYS A 376 -1.87 3.62 5.80
CA LYS A 376 -2.89 3.64 6.86
C LYS A 376 -2.30 3.14 8.16
N ILE A 377 -2.67 3.81 9.25
CA ILE A 377 -2.29 3.45 10.62
C ILE A 377 -3.55 3.12 11.43
N ALA A 378 -3.43 2.18 12.35
CA ALA A 378 -4.46 1.96 13.38
C ALA A 378 -3.85 1.51 14.70
N VAL A 379 -4.55 1.83 15.79
CA VAL A 379 -4.21 1.43 17.16
C VAL A 379 -5.40 0.74 17.81
N SER A 380 -5.25 -0.53 18.15
CA SER A 380 -6.22 -1.31 18.90
C SER A 380 -5.78 -1.45 20.37
N GLY A 381 -6.61 -1.08 21.31
CA GLY A 381 -6.30 -1.08 22.75
C GLY A 381 -6.32 -2.46 23.43
N CYS A 382 -6.50 -3.53 22.67
CA CYS A 382 -6.38 -4.92 23.15
C CYS A 382 -6.35 -5.90 21.96
N PRO A 383 -6.04 -7.20 22.17
CA PRO A 383 -5.97 -8.23 21.12
C PRO A 383 -7.26 -8.47 20.33
N ARG A 384 -8.44 -7.95 20.78
CA ARG A 384 -9.69 -8.02 20.02
C ARG A 384 -9.65 -7.24 18.70
N ASN A 385 -8.67 -6.36 18.54
CA ASN A 385 -8.36 -5.69 17.27
C ASN A 385 -9.52 -4.89 16.66
N CYS A 386 -10.34 -4.22 17.47
CA CYS A 386 -11.52 -3.48 17.00
C CYS A 386 -11.21 -2.32 16.04
N ALA A 387 -9.99 -1.75 16.07
CA ALA A 387 -9.55 -0.76 15.11
C ALA A 387 -8.99 -1.39 13.82
N GLU A 388 -9.03 -2.71 13.68
CA GLU A 388 -8.49 -3.45 12.51
C GLU A 388 -6.99 -3.19 12.28
N ALA A 389 -6.21 -3.08 13.36
CA ALA A 389 -4.79 -2.76 13.30
C ALA A 389 -4.00 -3.80 12.49
N THR A 390 -4.34 -5.08 12.59
CA THR A 390 -3.64 -6.19 11.92
C THR A 390 -3.75 -6.18 10.39
N ILE A 391 -4.68 -5.40 9.82
CA ILE A 391 -4.86 -5.26 8.36
C ILE A 391 -4.48 -3.88 7.84
N LYS A 392 -3.77 -3.08 8.63
CA LYS A 392 -3.24 -1.77 8.23
C LYS A 392 -1.78 -1.90 7.80
N ASP A 393 -1.31 -0.87 7.10
CA ASP A 393 0.11 -0.81 6.68
C ASP A 393 1.03 -0.71 7.91
N PHE A 394 0.57 0.00 8.96
CA PHE A 394 1.17 -0.02 10.29
C PHE A 394 0.07 -0.15 11.35
N GLY A 395 0.13 -1.20 12.15
CA GLY A 395 -0.87 -1.49 13.16
C GLY A 395 -0.24 -1.75 14.52
N VAL A 396 -0.82 -1.12 15.55
CA VAL A 396 -0.47 -1.36 16.95
C VAL A 396 -1.61 -2.10 17.60
N VAL A 397 -1.32 -3.28 18.16
CA VAL A 397 -2.25 -4.04 19.00
C VAL A 397 -1.69 -4.07 20.42
N CYS A 398 -2.36 -3.40 21.33
CA CYS A 398 -1.94 -3.34 22.72
C CYS A 398 -2.19 -4.67 23.45
N VAL A 399 -1.32 -5.00 24.37
CA VAL A 399 -1.39 -6.19 25.23
C VAL A 399 -1.31 -5.80 26.71
N ASP A 400 -1.55 -6.74 27.62
CA ASP A 400 -1.66 -6.46 29.07
C ASP A 400 -0.34 -6.04 29.72
N SER A 401 0.77 -6.55 29.23
CA SER A 401 2.10 -6.13 29.69
C SER A 401 2.46 -4.79 29.07
N GLY A 402 2.42 -3.76 29.86
CA GLY A 402 2.90 -2.44 29.48
C GLY A 402 4.41 -2.39 29.27
#